data_6b4db200f050cfb97318d77b99b4088d
#
_entry.id   6b4db200f050cfb97318d77b99b4088d
#
_cell.length_a   1.000
_cell.length_b   1.000
_cell.length_c   1.000
_cell.angle_alpha   90.00
_cell.angle_beta   90.00
_cell.angle_gamma   90.00
#
_symmetry.space_group_name_H-M   'P 1'
#
loop_
_entity.id
_entity.type
_entity.pdbx_description
1 polymer ?
#
loop_
_entity_poly.entity_id
_entity_poly.type
_entity_poly.pdbx_seq_one_letter_code
_entity_poly.pdbx_strand_id
1 'polypeptide(L)'
;MTRREFLGTTMAAGVVAATVTPVSARQAAASGARRMRIALTPGSIGVSVKTQAELNDLAHRHRYEAVEPRGEELASMSADQVQATLADLKAKNLVWAAAGLPVDFRADEALFRKGMTELPRIAAGLQRAGVTRMGTWLTPNSDTLTYRPHFAQTAARLREMGTVLKDHGLRLGLEYVGTQRSLVSRRYPFVHTLAETRELIAEAGTGNLGLVLDTWHWWTAGDTVDDIRTLTNADVVSVDLNDAPAGIEKRDQRDGQRELPLATGVIDTAGFLNALQAIGYDGPVRPEPFSQAVNAMDNDEACAVASAALHKAVGMIG
;
A
#
# COMPACT_ATOMS: atom_id res chain seq x y z
N MET A 1 -36.63 47.27 60.95
CA MET A 1 -37.89 47.72 60.38
C MET A 1 -38.12 47.00 59.09
N THR A 2 -38.95 46.03 59.16
CA THR A 2 -40.20 45.65 58.48
C THR A 2 -39.99 45.12 57.06
N ARG A 3 -40.08 43.84 56.98
CA ARG A 3 -41.06 42.94 56.33
C ARG A 3 -41.90 43.59 55.20
N ARG A 4 -41.87 42.98 54.03
CA ARG A 4 -43.10 42.46 53.38
C ARG A 4 -42.74 41.52 52.20
N GLU A 5 -43.42 40.40 52.29
CA GLU A 5 -43.64 39.33 51.35
C GLU A 5 -44.08 39.78 49.96
N PHE A 6 -43.69 39.05 48.91
CA PHE A 6 -44.59 38.80 47.78
C PHE A 6 -44.45 37.39 47.28
N LEU A 7 -45.56 36.75 47.13
CA LEU A 7 -45.87 35.42 46.71
C LEU A 7 -45.39 35.11 45.30
N GLY A 8 -44.69 33.98 45.03
CA GLY A 8 -45.23 32.77 44.45
C GLY A 8 -45.50 32.80 42.96
N THR A 9 -44.69 32.08 42.20
CA THR A 9 -45.21 31.24 41.11
C THR A 9 -44.12 30.16 40.81
N THR A 10 -44.46 28.94 41.15
CA THR A 10 -43.71 27.72 40.87
C THR A 10 -43.83 27.39 39.38
N MET A 11 -42.77 27.53 38.58
CA MET A 11 -42.70 26.89 37.28
C MET A 11 -41.86 25.65 37.45
N ALA A 12 -42.47 24.50 37.26
CA ALA A 12 -41.84 23.22 37.15
C ALA A 12 -41.04 23.13 35.84
N ALA A 13 -39.70 23.22 35.92
CA ALA A 13 -38.84 22.90 34.79
C ALA A 13 -38.67 21.38 34.71
N GLY A 14 -39.36 20.79 33.74
CA GLY A 14 -39.16 19.39 33.37
C GLY A 14 -37.75 19.19 32.82
N VAL A 15 -36.92 18.50 33.59
CA VAL A 15 -35.63 18.02 33.13
C VAL A 15 -35.91 16.83 32.20
N VAL A 16 -35.82 17.05 30.88
CA VAL A 16 -35.75 15.95 29.91
C VAL A 16 -34.33 15.40 29.99
N ALA A 17 -34.15 14.30 30.68
CA ALA A 17 -32.91 13.49 30.64
C ALA A 17 -32.82 12.88 29.25
N ALA A 18 -31.99 13.47 28.37
CA ALA A 18 -31.59 12.83 27.14
C ALA A 18 -30.67 11.65 27.52
N THR A 19 -31.20 10.44 27.44
CA THR A 19 -30.43 9.21 27.51
C THR A 19 -29.57 9.11 26.25
N VAL A 20 -28.29 9.49 26.36
CA VAL A 20 -27.29 9.20 25.36
C VAL A 20 -27.01 7.69 25.44
N THR A 21 -27.65 6.92 24.57
CA THR A 21 -27.28 5.53 24.33
C THR A 21 -25.89 5.52 23.71
N PRO A 22 -24.90 4.80 24.25
CA PRO A 22 -23.64 4.61 23.60
C PRO A 22 -23.93 3.79 22.33
N VAL A 23 -23.68 4.38 21.17
CA VAL A 23 -23.65 3.66 19.90
C VAL A 23 -22.43 2.75 19.95
N SER A 24 -22.62 1.56 20.49
CA SER A 24 -21.71 0.45 20.34
C SER A 24 -21.85 -0.01 18.88
N ALA A 25 -21.15 0.66 17.97
CA ALA A 25 -20.94 0.18 16.62
C ALA A 25 -19.96 -1.01 16.69
N ARG A 26 -20.49 -2.14 17.15
CA ARG A 26 -19.88 -3.44 16.90
C ARG A 26 -20.02 -3.65 15.40
N GLN A 27 -19.02 -3.22 14.64
CA GLN A 27 -18.90 -3.51 13.22
C GLN A 27 -18.87 -5.04 13.11
N ALA A 28 -20.01 -5.63 12.73
CA ALA A 28 -20.11 -7.04 12.45
C ALA A 28 -19.09 -7.32 11.33
N ALA A 29 -18.15 -8.20 11.60
CA ALA A 29 -17.26 -8.71 10.58
C ALA A 29 -18.15 -9.23 9.45
N ALA A 30 -18.12 -8.55 8.31
CA ALA A 30 -18.80 -9.01 7.11
C ALA A 30 -18.09 -10.28 6.68
N SER A 31 -18.70 -11.45 6.95
CA SER A 31 -18.32 -12.75 6.37
C SER A 31 -18.69 -12.72 4.88
N GLY A 32 -18.01 -11.86 4.13
CA GLY A 32 -18.16 -11.69 2.70
C GLY A 32 -16.99 -12.33 1.98
N ALA A 33 -17.21 -12.75 0.72
CA ALA A 33 -16.14 -13.23 -0.13
C ALA A 33 -14.97 -12.23 -0.17
N ARG A 34 -13.74 -12.75 -0.19
CA ARG A 34 -12.51 -11.98 -0.33
C ARG A 34 -12.61 -11.01 -1.51
N ARG A 35 -12.29 -9.74 -1.29
CA ARG A 35 -12.32 -8.69 -2.33
C ARG A 35 -10.94 -8.36 -2.89
N MET A 36 -9.89 -8.51 -2.08
CA MET A 36 -8.50 -8.32 -2.50
C MET A 36 -8.08 -9.32 -3.59
N ARG A 37 -7.19 -8.92 -4.50
CA ARG A 37 -6.77 -9.69 -5.67
C ARG A 37 -5.31 -10.06 -5.59
N ILE A 38 -4.96 -11.33 -5.80
CA ILE A 38 -3.56 -11.73 -5.89
C ILE A 38 -2.95 -11.24 -7.20
N ALA A 39 -1.81 -10.56 -7.11
CA ALA A 39 -1.22 -9.84 -8.20
C ALA A 39 0.19 -10.33 -8.55
N LEU A 40 0.49 -10.40 -9.84
CA LEU A 40 1.85 -10.60 -10.34
C LEU A 40 2.55 -9.24 -10.45
N THR A 41 3.66 -9.10 -9.68
CA THR A 41 4.64 -8.02 -9.81
C THR A 41 6.00 -8.66 -10.13
N PRO A 42 6.56 -8.44 -11.33
CA PRO A 42 7.68 -9.25 -11.80
C PRO A 42 8.99 -8.98 -11.07
N GLY A 43 9.27 -7.72 -10.70
CA GLY A 43 10.56 -7.30 -10.16
C GLY A 43 10.92 -7.91 -8.82
N SER A 44 9.93 -8.17 -7.95
CA SER A 44 10.15 -8.70 -6.60
C SER A 44 10.47 -10.20 -6.54
N ILE A 45 10.23 -10.92 -7.64
CA ILE A 45 10.46 -12.38 -7.78
C ILE A 45 11.41 -12.73 -8.92
N GLY A 46 12.18 -11.76 -9.42
CA GLY A 46 13.19 -11.97 -10.47
C GLY A 46 12.64 -12.23 -11.86
N VAL A 47 11.33 -12.11 -12.09
CA VAL A 47 10.70 -12.31 -13.40
C VAL A 47 11.02 -11.14 -14.32
N SER A 48 11.45 -11.44 -15.54
CA SER A 48 11.77 -10.47 -16.57
C SER A 48 10.98 -10.74 -17.85
N VAL A 49 10.23 -9.74 -18.30
CA VAL A 49 9.42 -9.77 -19.53
C VAL A 49 9.65 -8.50 -20.35
N LYS A 50 9.45 -8.59 -21.66
CA LYS A 50 9.66 -7.47 -22.58
C LYS A 50 8.41 -6.61 -22.76
N THR A 51 7.23 -7.22 -22.68
CA THR A 51 5.96 -6.56 -22.99
C THR A 51 4.89 -6.80 -21.92
N GLN A 52 3.88 -5.93 -21.90
CA GLN A 52 2.69 -6.12 -21.05
C GLN A 52 1.96 -7.42 -21.42
N ALA A 53 1.90 -7.78 -22.69
CA ALA A 53 1.23 -9.00 -23.15
C ALA A 53 1.91 -10.26 -22.58
N GLU A 54 3.25 -10.33 -22.61
CA GLU A 54 4.00 -11.43 -21.99
C GLU A 54 3.73 -11.53 -20.48
N LEU A 55 3.63 -10.38 -19.79
CA LEU A 55 3.32 -10.36 -18.35
C LEU A 55 1.90 -10.82 -18.06
N ASN A 56 0.93 -10.43 -18.91
CA ASN A 56 -0.47 -10.89 -18.81
C ASN A 56 -0.56 -12.41 -19.04
N ASP A 57 0.21 -12.96 -19.99
CA ASP A 57 0.26 -14.40 -20.26
C ASP A 57 0.79 -15.19 -19.06
N LEU A 58 1.87 -14.72 -18.43
CA LEU A 58 2.41 -15.32 -17.21
C LEU A 58 1.40 -15.24 -16.06
N ALA A 59 0.79 -14.07 -15.84
CA ALA A 59 -0.21 -13.90 -14.80
C ALA A 59 -1.39 -14.86 -14.96
N HIS A 60 -1.93 -14.98 -16.18
CA HIS A 60 -3.03 -15.89 -16.48
C HIS A 60 -2.63 -17.37 -16.30
N ARG A 61 -1.47 -17.78 -16.83
CA ARG A 61 -0.95 -19.15 -16.75
C ARG A 61 -0.80 -19.62 -15.31
N HIS A 62 -0.30 -18.72 -14.43
CA HIS A 62 -0.06 -19.02 -13.03
C HIS A 62 -1.19 -18.56 -12.09
N ARG A 63 -2.40 -18.34 -12.64
CA ARG A 63 -3.64 -18.09 -11.89
C ARG A 63 -3.58 -16.86 -10.98
N TYR A 64 -2.82 -15.83 -11.35
CA TYR A 64 -2.97 -14.52 -10.75
C TYR A 64 -4.30 -13.89 -11.17
N GLU A 65 -4.81 -12.98 -10.36
CA GLU A 65 -6.08 -12.26 -10.56
C GLU A 65 -5.85 -10.81 -11.00
N ALA A 66 -4.64 -10.32 -10.77
CA ALA A 66 -4.20 -8.98 -11.15
C ALA A 66 -2.77 -9.00 -11.67
N VAL A 67 -2.39 -7.95 -12.40
CA VAL A 67 -1.06 -7.83 -13.01
C VAL A 67 -0.57 -6.39 -12.93
N GLU A 68 0.73 -6.21 -12.70
CA GLU A 68 1.35 -4.88 -12.68
C GLU A 68 1.26 -4.22 -14.06
N PRO A 69 0.74 -2.97 -14.13
CA PRO A 69 0.76 -2.22 -15.39
C PRO A 69 2.16 -1.65 -15.65
N ARG A 70 2.68 -1.85 -16.85
CA ARG A 70 3.95 -1.30 -17.34
C ARG A 70 3.73 0.14 -17.83
N GLY A 71 3.85 1.11 -16.91
CA GLY A 71 3.43 2.49 -17.13
C GLY A 71 4.03 3.15 -18.37
N GLU A 72 5.34 2.99 -18.63
CA GLU A 72 6.01 3.53 -19.81
C GLU A 72 5.48 2.94 -21.11
N GLU A 73 5.25 1.63 -21.13
CA GLU A 73 4.69 0.96 -22.31
C GLU A 73 3.27 1.42 -22.58
N LEU A 74 2.40 1.45 -21.56
CA LEU A 74 1.02 1.95 -21.69
C LEU A 74 0.96 3.42 -22.12
N ALA A 75 1.90 4.26 -21.67
CA ALA A 75 1.98 5.66 -22.07
C ALA A 75 2.35 5.84 -23.54
N SER A 76 3.09 4.90 -24.14
CA SER A 76 3.51 4.92 -25.54
C SER A 76 2.50 4.30 -26.51
N MET A 77 1.50 3.57 -26.01
CA MET A 77 0.50 2.88 -26.81
C MET A 77 -0.47 3.85 -27.50
N SER A 78 -0.86 3.53 -28.74
CA SER A 78 -2.01 4.13 -29.41
C SER A 78 -3.32 3.73 -28.72
N ALA A 79 -4.41 4.42 -29.06
CA ALA A 79 -5.74 4.08 -28.52
C ALA A 79 -6.15 2.63 -28.84
N ASP A 80 -5.88 2.17 -30.05
CA ASP A 80 -6.21 0.79 -30.46
C ASP A 80 -5.38 -0.25 -29.69
N GLN A 81 -4.09 0.04 -29.45
CA GLN A 81 -3.25 -0.84 -28.65
C GLN A 81 -3.71 -0.92 -27.18
N VAL A 82 -4.14 0.21 -26.59
CA VAL A 82 -4.73 0.22 -25.25
C VAL A 82 -6.01 -0.63 -25.22
N GLN A 83 -6.90 -0.48 -26.21
CA GLN A 83 -8.12 -1.29 -26.29
C GLN A 83 -7.82 -2.79 -26.45
N ALA A 84 -6.83 -3.15 -27.27
CA ALA A 84 -6.38 -4.52 -27.41
C ALA A 84 -5.85 -5.10 -26.08
N THR A 85 -5.06 -4.32 -25.34
CA THR A 85 -4.54 -4.71 -24.03
C THR A 85 -5.68 -4.91 -23.01
N LEU A 86 -6.68 -4.03 -23.01
CA LEU A 86 -7.85 -4.17 -22.13
C LEU A 86 -8.71 -5.38 -22.49
N ALA A 87 -8.86 -5.68 -23.80
CA ALA A 87 -9.53 -6.88 -24.27
C ALA A 87 -8.78 -8.16 -23.85
N ASP A 88 -7.45 -8.15 -23.91
CA ASP A 88 -6.60 -9.25 -23.46
C ASP A 88 -6.75 -9.51 -21.95
N LEU A 89 -6.68 -8.46 -21.11
CA LEU A 89 -6.93 -8.57 -19.67
C LEU A 89 -8.30 -9.19 -19.38
N LYS A 90 -9.33 -8.70 -20.06
CA LYS A 90 -10.70 -9.21 -19.90
C LYS A 90 -10.80 -10.68 -20.28
N ALA A 91 -10.21 -11.09 -21.42
CA ALA A 91 -10.21 -12.47 -21.87
C ALA A 91 -9.50 -13.42 -20.88
N LYS A 92 -8.47 -12.91 -20.20
CA LYS A 92 -7.70 -13.65 -19.17
C LYS A 92 -8.26 -13.50 -17.74
N ASN A 93 -9.38 -12.77 -17.58
CA ASN A 93 -9.97 -12.46 -16.27
C ASN A 93 -8.98 -11.79 -15.30
N LEU A 94 -8.16 -10.89 -15.81
CA LEU A 94 -7.19 -10.11 -15.07
C LEU A 94 -7.67 -8.68 -14.86
N VAL A 95 -7.26 -8.06 -13.74
CA VAL A 95 -7.40 -6.64 -13.47
C VAL A 95 -6.02 -6.00 -13.26
N TRP A 96 -5.97 -4.67 -13.30
CA TRP A 96 -4.74 -3.97 -12.97
C TRP A 96 -4.42 -4.04 -11.47
N ALA A 97 -3.16 -4.29 -11.15
CA ALA A 97 -2.57 -4.05 -9.83
C ALA A 97 -2.11 -2.59 -9.70
N ALA A 98 -1.09 -2.31 -8.89
CA ALA A 98 -0.49 -0.99 -8.78
C ALA A 98 0.71 -0.86 -9.73
N ALA A 99 0.82 0.27 -10.44
CA ALA A 99 1.99 0.63 -11.23
C ALA A 99 3.13 1.13 -10.32
N GLY A 100 4.37 0.97 -10.73
CA GLY A 100 5.50 1.64 -10.09
C GLY A 100 5.51 3.15 -10.38
N LEU A 101 5.93 3.96 -9.40
CA LEU A 101 6.12 5.40 -9.59
C LEU A 101 7.42 5.67 -10.38
N PRO A 102 7.36 6.40 -11.52
CA PRO A 102 8.54 6.65 -12.34
C PRO A 102 9.44 7.81 -11.83
N VAL A 103 9.01 8.51 -10.77
CA VAL A 103 9.72 9.66 -10.21
C VAL A 103 10.54 9.23 -9.00
N ASP A 104 11.86 9.43 -9.06
CA ASP A 104 12.70 9.27 -7.88
C ASP A 104 12.70 10.55 -7.02
N PHE A 105 11.71 10.67 -6.18
CA PHE A 105 11.57 11.81 -5.26
C PHE A 105 12.54 11.75 -4.06
N ARG A 106 13.31 10.68 -3.91
CA ARG A 106 14.35 10.50 -2.89
C ARG A 106 15.70 11.03 -3.34
N ALA A 107 15.87 11.20 -4.65
CA ALA A 107 17.09 11.70 -5.27
C ALA A 107 17.29 13.22 -5.07
N ASP A 108 18.33 13.73 -5.69
CA ASP A 108 18.56 15.17 -5.76
C ASP A 108 17.46 15.90 -6.55
N GLU A 109 17.49 17.24 -6.47
CA GLU A 109 16.44 18.06 -7.12
C GLU A 109 16.43 17.91 -8.64
N ALA A 110 17.58 17.73 -9.29
CA ALA A 110 17.65 17.63 -10.75
C ALA A 110 16.96 16.34 -11.25
N LEU A 111 17.22 15.21 -10.60
CA LEU A 111 16.56 13.94 -10.92
C LEU A 111 15.07 13.97 -10.59
N PHE A 112 14.70 14.57 -9.46
CA PHE A 112 13.29 14.77 -9.14
C PHE A 112 12.58 15.59 -10.21
N ARG A 113 13.10 16.74 -10.61
CA ARG A 113 12.50 17.60 -11.67
C ARG A 113 12.42 16.89 -13.01
N LYS A 114 13.44 16.11 -13.37
CA LYS A 114 13.40 15.28 -14.58
C LYS A 114 12.23 14.29 -14.54
N GLY A 115 12.05 13.57 -13.42
CA GLY A 115 10.92 12.64 -13.25
C GLY A 115 9.57 13.36 -13.33
N MET A 116 9.45 14.54 -12.71
CA MET A 116 8.23 15.35 -12.75
C MET A 116 7.86 15.83 -14.16
N THR A 117 8.83 16.01 -15.07
CA THR A 117 8.57 16.35 -16.47
C THR A 117 7.86 15.21 -17.22
N GLU A 118 8.21 13.95 -16.90
CA GLU A 118 7.64 12.77 -17.56
C GLU A 118 6.34 12.28 -16.90
N LEU A 119 6.12 12.59 -15.63
CA LEU A 119 5.00 12.08 -14.85
C LEU A 119 3.63 12.32 -15.49
N PRO A 120 3.30 13.51 -16.04
CA PRO A 120 1.98 13.75 -16.66
C PRO A 120 1.71 12.83 -17.86
N ARG A 121 2.72 12.55 -18.69
CA ARG A 121 2.61 11.66 -19.84
C ARG A 121 2.29 10.23 -19.42
N ILE A 122 3.02 9.74 -18.40
CA ILE A 122 2.82 8.37 -17.86
C ILE A 122 1.47 8.27 -17.16
N ALA A 123 1.11 9.25 -16.34
CA ALA A 123 -0.18 9.31 -15.66
C ALA A 123 -1.36 9.30 -16.64
N ALA A 124 -1.27 10.08 -17.73
CA ALA A 124 -2.28 10.07 -18.79
C ALA A 124 -2.39 8.71 -19.49
N GLY A 125 -1.26 8.03 -19.71
CA GLY A 125 -1.23 6.67 -20.28
C GLY A 125 -1.91 5.64 -19.36
N LEU A 126 -1.59 5.69 -18.09
CA LEU A 126 -2.23 4.84 -17.06
C LEU A 126 -3.74 5.13 -16.94
N GLN A 127 -4.14 6.39 -16.96
CA GLN A 127 -5.55 6.79 -16.94
C GLN A 127 -6.31 6.22 -18.15
N ARG A 128 -5.76 6.34 -19.37
CA ARG A 128 -6.37 5.77 -20.59
C ARG A 128 -6.56 4.26 -20.49
N ALA A 129 -5.63 3.57 -19.82
CA ALA A 129 -5.69 2.13 -19.58
C ALA A 129 -6.59 1.76 -18.39
N GLY A 130 -7.19 2.71 -17.67
CA GLY A 130 -8.04 2.44 -16.52
C GLY A 130 -7.29 2.04 -15.25
N VAL A 131 -5.99 2.29 -15.16
CA VAL A 131 -5.19 2.08 -13.94
C VAL A 131 -5.54 3.16 -12.92
N THR A 132 -5.68 2.79 -11.66
CA THR A 132 -6.07 3.72 -10.58
C THR A 132 -5.09 3.73 -9.40
N ARG A 133 -4.08 2.87 -9.40
CA ARG A 133 -3.17 2.66 -8.27
C ARG A 133 -1.71 2.72 -8.72
N MET A 134 -0.88 3.39 -7.94
CA MET A 134 0.57 3.40 -8.05
C MET A 134 1.18 3.18 -6.68
N GLY A 135 2.38 2.60 -6.63
CA GLY A 135 3.12 2.38 -5.39
C GLY A 135 4.57 2.85 -5.49
N THR A 136 5.13 3.21 -4.34
CA THR A 136 6.54 3.54 -4.16
C THR A 136 6.91 3.35 -2.68
N TRP A 137 8.19 3.41 -2.38
CA TRP A 137 8.73 3.24 -1.02
C TRP A 137 9.39 4.52 -0.50
N LEU A 138 9.54 4.61 0.83
CA LEU A 138 10.22 5.69 1.54
C LEU A 138 11.61 5.24 2.00
N THR A 139 12.62 6.11 1.90
CA THR A 139 13.92 5.86 2.52
C THR A 139 13.81 6.18 4.02
N PRO A 140 14.13 5.23 4.93
CA PRO A 140 13.93 5.43 6.37
C PRO A 140 15.03 6.26 7.04
N ASN A 141 15.93 6.87 6.27
CA ASN A 141 17.09 7.57 6.80
C ASN A 141 17.69 8.56 5.78
N SER A 142 18.66 9.37 6.24
CA SER A 142 19.44 10.29 5.41
C SER A 142 20.83 10.54 6.02
N ASP A 143 21.82 10.79 5.16
CA ASP A 143 23.16 11.25 5.62
C ASP A 143 23.25 12.78 5.75
N THR A 144 22.34 13.50 5.11
CA THR A 144 22.42 14.96 4.95
C THR A 144 21.31 15.73 5.63
N LEU A 145 20.10 15.18 5.66
CA LEU A 145 18.92 15.85 6.21
C LEU A 145 18.52 15.29 7.57
N THR A 146 18.42 16.13 8.58
CA THR A 146 17.77 15.78 9.84
C THR A 146 16.26 15.60 9.63
N TYR A 147 15.55 15.00 10.59
CA TYR A 147 14.15 14.60 10.46
C TYR A 147 13.23 15.69 9.91
N ARG A 148 13.20 16.88 10.54
CA ARG A 148 12.26 17.96 10.14
C ARG A 148 12.48 18.48 8.72
N PRO A 149 13.71 18.87 8.29
CA PRO A 149 13.93 19.26 6.90
C PRO A 149 13.62 18.15 5.91
N HIS A 150 13.95 16.89 6.23
CA HIS A 150 13.63 15.75 5.39
C HIS A 150 12.12 15.55 5.25
N PHE A 151 11.38 15.64 6.35
CA PHE A 151 9.92 15.55 6.36
C PHE A 151 9.27 16.64 5.50
N ALA A 152 9.67 17.89 5.67
CA ALA A 152 9.15 19.01 4.90
C ALA A 152 9.44 18.87 3.40
N GLN A 153 10.67 18.48 3.02
CA GLN A 153 11.04 18.24 1.63
C GLN A 153 10.23 17.10 1.01
N THR A 154 10.13 15.97 1.72
CA THR A 154 9.40 14.80 1.24
C THR A 154 7.91 15.11 1.08
N ALA A 155 7.30 15.77 2.06
CA ALA A 155 5.89 16.19 1.99
C ALA A 155 5.63 17.13 0.81
N ALA A 156 6.53 18.10 0.55
CA ALA A 156 6.42 19.02 -0.59
C ALA A 156 6.48 18.25 -1.92
N ARG A 157 7.46 17.35 -2.10
CA ARG A 157 7.60 16.54 -3.32
C ARG A 157 6.41 15.59 -3.52
N LEU A 158 5.91 14.96 -2.44
CA LEU A 158 4.72 14.12 -2.47
C LEU A 158 3.48 14.92 -2.86
N ARG A 159 3.35 16.16 -2.39
CA ARG A 159 2.25 17.07 -2.78
C ARG A 159 2.28 17.39 -4.26
N GLU A 160 3.46 17.70 -4.82
CA GLU A 160 3.60 17.97 -6.25
C GLU A 160 3.21 16.74 -7.09
N MET A 161 3.76 15.56 -6.78
CA MET A 161 3.41 14.31 -7.47
C MET A 161 1.94 13.95 -7.30
N GLY A 162 1.45 14.00 -6.06
CA GLY A 162 0.07 13.68 -5.72
C GLY A 162 -0.94 14.55 -6.49
N THR A 163 -0.65 15.83 -6.68
CA THR A 163 -1.50 16.73 -7.48
C THR A 163 -1.59 16.26 -8.93
N VAL A 164 -0.46 16.00 -9.58
CA VAL A 164 -0.46 15.46 -10.97
C VAL A 164 -1.22 14.15 -11.07
N LEU A 165 -0.96 13.22 -10.15
CA LEU A 165 -1.61 11.91 -10.16
C LEU A 165 -3.12 12.01 -9.92
N LYS A 166 -3.56 12.94 -9.05
CA LYS A 166 -4.99 13.19 -8.77
C LYS A 166 -5.74 13.65 -10.00
N ASP A 167 -5.15 14.53 -10.81
CA ASP A 167 -5.75 15.01 -12.06
C ASP A 167 -5.99 13.88 -13.07
N HIS A 168 -5.28 12.77 -12.92
CA HIS A 168 -5.44 11.55 -13.72
C HIS A 168 -6.18 10.41 -13.01
N GLY A 169 -6.81 10.67 -11.86
CA GLY A 169 -7.57 9.67 -11.11
C GLY A 169 -6.72 8.58 -10.45
N LEU A 170 -5.40 8.82 -10.28
CA LEU A 170 -4.46 7.88 -9.68
C LEU A 170 -4.27 8.13 -8.19
N ARG A 171 -4.22 7.04 -7.42
CA ARG A 171 -3.81 7.03 -6.02
C ARG A 171 -2.36 6.56 -5.91
N LEU A 172 -1.59 7.17 -5.00
CA LEU A 172 -0.19 6.79 -4.74
C LEU A 172 -0.05 6.19 -3.33
N GLY A 173 0.38 4.94 -3.25
CA GLY A 173 0.74 4.26 -2.01
C GLY A 173 2.21 4.51 -1.65
N LEU A 174 2.45 4.74 -0.38
CA LEU A 174 3.77 4.91 0.20
C LEU A 174 4.07 3.72 1.12
N GLU A 175 5.14 3.00 0.83
CA GLU A 175 5.66 1.93 1.67
C GLU A 175 6.72 2.52 2.61
N TYR A 176 6.56 2.32 3.90
CA TYR A 176 7.60 2.62 4.86
C TYR A 176 8.53 1.42 5.04
N VAL A 177 9.81 1.68 5.30
CA VAL A 177 10.83 0.65 5.51
C VAL A 177 11.11 0.53 7.00
N GLY A 178 10.49 -0.49 7.64
CA GLY A 178 10.44 -0.64 9.10
C GLY A 178 11.66 -1.29 9.75
N THR A 179 12.64 -1.81 8.97
CA THR A 179 13.73 -2.59 9.56
C THR A 179 14.72 -1.72 10.33
N GLN A 180 15.10 -2.15 11.54
CA GLN A 180 16.08 -1.46 12.36
C GLN A 180 17.42 -1.28 11.65
N ARG A 181 17.87 -2.28 10.90
CA ARG A 181 19.12 -2.20 10.13
C ARG A 181 19.09 -1.11 9.06
N SER A 182 17.99 -0.98 8.35
CA SER A 182 17.83 0.11 7.38
C SER A 182 17.78 1.46 8.09
N LEU A 183 17.00 1.58 9.16
CA LEU A 183 16.84 2.82 9.92
C LEU A 183 18.17 3.40 10.39
N VAL A 184 19.06 2.57 10.93
CA VAL A 184 20.35 3.01 11.48
C VAL A 184 21.51 2.94 10.48
N SER A 185 21.26 2.63 9.21
CA SER A 185 22.31 2.49 8.21
C SER A 185 22.91 3.81 7.75
N ARG A 186 22.25 4.95 8.05
CA ARG A 186 22.72 6.30 7.77
C ARG A 186 22.60 7.19 9.02
N ARG A 187 23.11 8.40 8.92
CA ARG A 187 23.32 9.31 10.05
C ARG A 187 22.02 9.74 10.75
N TYR A 188 20.97 10.01 10.00
CA TYR A 188 19.72 10.55 10.52
C TYR A 188 18.56 9.62 10.20
N PRO A 189 17.84 9.08 11.22
CA PRO A 189 16.63 8.30 10.98
C PRO A 189 15.51 9.17 10.42
N PHE A 190 14.59 8.50 9.71
CA PHE A 190 13.43 9.15 9.10
C PHE A 190 12.18 8.27 9.27
N VAL A 191 11.08 8.62 8.62
CA VAL A 191 9.80 7.92 8.63
C VAL A 191 9.98 6.42 8.32
N HIS A 192 9.51 5.56 9.24
CA HIS A 192 9.71 4.11 9.17
C HIS A 192 8.59 3.28 9.81
N THR A 193 7.49 3.92 10.25
CA THR A 193 6.32 3.27 10.85
C THR A 193 5.04 3.67 10.14
N LEU A 194 3.96 2.91 10.36
CA LEU A 194 2.63 3.23 9.84
C LEU A 194 2.16 4.61 10.33
N ALA A 195 2.31 4.91 11.60
CA ALA A 195 1.88 6.18 12.19
C ALA A 195 2.60 7.39 11.56
N GLU A 196 3.94 7.34 11.49
CA GLU A 196 4.73 8.42 10.88
C GLU A 196 4.41 8.60 9.38
N THR A 197 4.15 7.49 8.66
CA THR A 197 3.77 7.57 7.24
C THR A 197 2.41 8.24 7.07
N ARG A 198 1.46 7.98 7.95
CA ARG A 198 0.16 8.68 7.95
C ARG A 198 0.30 10.18 8.21
N GLU A 199 1.19 10.58 9.12
CA GLU A 199 1.51 12.00 9.36
C GLU A 199 2.08 12.66 8.10
N LEU A 200 3.00 11.97 7.40
CA LEU A 200 3.59 12.45 6.15
C LEU A 200 2.54 12.60 5.03
N ILE A 201 1.62 11.63 4.90
CA ILE A 201 0.50 11.67 3.97
C ILE A 201 -0.43 12.86 4.28
N ALA A 202 -0.75 13.07 5.55
CA ALA A 202 -1.58 14.18 6.00
C ALA A 202 -0.92 15.54 5.70
N GLU A 203 0.39 15.68 5.93
CA GLU A 203 1.15 16.89 5.60
C GLU A 203 1.19 17.16 4.09
N ALA A 204 1.33 16.13 3.26
CA ALA A 204 1.25 16.28 1.80
C ALA A 204 -0.13 16.80 1.34
N GLY A 205 -1.22 16.33 1.94
CA GLY A 205 -2.55 16.94 1.89
C GLY A 205 -3.29 16.89 0.55
N THR A 206 -2.94 15.99 -0.38
CA THR A 206 -3.57 15.92 -1.72
C THR A 206 -4.86 15.08 -1.74
N GLY A 207 -5.05 14.20 -0.76
CA GLY A 207 -6.23 13.36 -0.59
C GLY A 207 -6.26 12.10 -1.48
N ASN A 208 -5.22 11.85 -2.27
CA ASN A 208 -5.06 10.65 -3.09
C ASN A 208 -3.78 9.84 -2.74
N LEU A 209 -3.09 10.21 -1.67
CA LEU A 209 -2.01 9.42 -1.11
C LEU A 209 -2.56 8.40 -0.11
N GLY A 210 -1.90 7.25 -0.02
CA GLY A 210 -2.23 6.18 0.92
C GLY A 210 -1.00 5.33 1.21
N LEU A 211 -1.24 4.13 1.73
CA LEU A 211 -0.19 3.21 2.17
C LEU A 211 0.02 2.09 1.13
N VAL A 212 1.25 1.66 0.96
CA VAL A 212 1.59 0.28 0.63
C VAL A 212 1.89 -0.40 1.96
N LEU A 213 1.12 -1.42 2.30
CA LEU A 213 1.34 -2.19 3.51
C LEU A 213 2.10 -3.47 3.17
N ASP A 214 3.35 -3.53 3.60
CA ASP A 214 4.20 -4.70 3.47
C ASP A 214 4.28 -5.44 4.80
N THR A 215 4.05 -6.77 4.79
CA THR A 215 4.05 -7.60 6.01
C THR A 215 5.40 -7.59 6.74
N TRP A 216 6.51 -7.55 6.00
CA TRP A 216 7.83 -7.47 6.59
C TRP A 216 8.08 -6.13 7.28
N HIS A 217 7.74 -5.02 6.60
CA HIS A 217 7.94 -3.69 7.15
C HIS A 217 7.00 -3.40 8.31
N TRP A 218 5.73 -3.83 8.20
CA TRP A 218 4.78 -3.80 9.31
C TRP A 218 5.31 -4.55 10.54
N TRP A 219 5.74 -5.80 10.34
CA TRP A 219 6.26 -6.63 11.41
C TRP A 219 7.55 -6.06 12.01
N THR A 220 8.53 -5.62 11.18
CA THR A 220 9.82 -5.12 11.66
C THR A 220 9.71 -3.76 12.35
N ALA A 221 8.79 -2.89 11.95
CA ALA A 221 8.47 -1.63 12.62
C ALA A 221 7.83 -1.83 14.01
N GLY A 222 7.23 -3.01 14.23
CA GLY A 222 6.50 -3.31 15.46
C GLY A 222 5.05 -2.81 15.42
N ASP A 223 4.53 -2.45 14.26
CA ASP A 223 3.12 -2.15 14.07
C ASP A 223 2.25 -3.38 14.31
N THR A 224 1.00 -3.20 14.68
CA THR A 224 0.09 -4.25 15.14
C THR A 224 -1.10 -4.45 14.20
N VAL A 225 -1.80 -5.57 14.37
CA VAL A 225 -3.08 -5.83 13.69
C VAL A 225 -4.12 -4.75 14.03
N ASP A 226 -4.10 -4.21 15.25
CA ASP A 226 -5.03 -3.16 15.67
C ASP A 226 -4.72 -1.83 14.98
N ASP A 227 -3.47 -1.54 14.66
CA ASP A 227 -3.12 -0.37 13.84
C ASP A 227 -3.74 -0.46 12.44
N ILE A 228 -3.68 -1.64 11.80
CA ILE A 228 -4.35 -1.87 10.51
C ILE A 228 -5.86 -1.66 10.62
N ARG A 229 -6.50 -2.11 11.70
CA ARG A 229 -7.93 -1.94 11.93
C ARG A 229 -8.38 -0.49 12.10
N THR A 230 -7.44 0.44 12.36
CA THR A 230 -7.74 1.89 12.38
C THR A 230 -7.86 2.50 10.98
N LEU A 231 -7.46 1.77 9.95
CA LEU A 231 -7.48 2.20 8.55
C LEU A 231 -8.84 1.91 7.90
N THR A 232 -9.02 2.49 6.73
CA THR A 232 -10.13 2.18 5.81
C THR A 232 -9.57 1.64 4.50
N ASN A 233 -10.43 1.06 3.64
CA ASN A 233 -10.02 0.67 2.28
C ASN A 233 -9.39 1.84 1.49
N ALA A 234 -9.85 3.06 1.73
CA ALA A 234 -9.30 4.25 1.06
C ALA A 234 -7.87 4.57 1.49
N ASP A 235 -7.42 4.13 2.67
CA ASP A 235 -6.07 4.41 3.16
C ASP A 235 -5.03 3.47 2.55
N VAL A 236 -5.44 2.28 2.03
CA VAL A 236 -4.51 1.25 1.53
C VAL A 236 -4.57 1.17 0.00
N VAL A 237 -3.45 1.39 -0.66
CA VAL A 237 -3.32 1.39 -2.13
C VAL A 237 -2.88 0.03 -2.65
N SER A 238 -1.89 -0.59 -2.01
CA SER A 238 -1.36 -1.90 -2.36
C SER A 238 -0.90 -2.64 -1.10
N VAL A 239 -0.74 -3.96 -1.21
CA VAL A 239 -0.27 -4.82 -0.12
C VAL A 239 0.80 -5.75 -0.63
N ASP A 240 1.89 -5.87 0.14
CA ASP A 240 2.99 -6.76 -0.13
C ASP A 240 3.07 -7.86 0.94
N LEU A 241 3.12 -9.10 0.49
CA LEU A 241 3.24 -10.26 1.36
C LEU A 241 4.60 -10.94 1.22
N ASN A 242 5.18 -11.23 2.35
CA ASN A 242 6.41 -11.98 2.51
C ASN A 242 6.44 -12.60 3.91
N ASP A 243 7.51 -13.32 4.21
CA ASP A 243 7.77 -13.86 5.54
C ASP A 243 9.22 -13.56 5.93
N ALA A 244 9.57 -13.77 7.20
CA ALA A 244 10.89 -13.53 7.74
C ALA A 244 11.66 -14.83 7.91
N PRO A 245 12.98 -14.84 7.66
CA PRO A 245 13.83 -15.97 8.02
C PRO A 245 13.70 -16.34 9.49
N ALA A 246 13.48 -17.62 9.77
CA ALA A 246 13.38 -18.14 11.13
C ALA A 246 14.74 -18.09 11.85
N GLY A 247 14.69 -17.94 13.17
CA GLY A 247 15.90 -17.97 14.02
C GLY A 247 16.76 -16.71 13.99
N ILE A 248 16.30 -15.65 13.30
CA ILE A 248 16.96 -14.34 13.28
C ILE A 248 16.12 -13.37 14.09
N GLU A 249 16.72 -12.68 15.05
CA GLU A 249 16.07 -11.64 15.83
C GLU A 249 15.50 -10.52 14.94
N LYS A 250 14.32 -9.99 15.28
CA LYS A 250 13.63 -8.95 14.49
C LYS A 250 14.56 -7.77 14.12
N ARG A 251 15.34 -7.29 15.08
CA ARG A 251 16.29 -6.17 14.88
C ARG A 251 17.46 -6.49 13.92
N ASP A 252 17.77 -7.78 13.73
CA ASP A 252 18.88 -8.26 12.92
C ASP A 252 18.44 -8.70 11.51
N GLN A 253 17.15 -8.68 11.26
CA GLN A 253 16.56 -8.98 9.97
C GLN A 253 17.10 -8.03 8.88
N ARG A 254 17.25 -8.55 7.66
CA ARG A 254 17.80 -7.80 6.52
C ARG A 254 16.78 -7.69 5.42
N ASP A 255 16.54 -6.49 4.95
CA ASP A 255 15.55 -6.16 3.94
C ASP A 255 15.69 -7.00 2.66
N GLY A 256 16.82 -7.15 2.08
CA GLY A 256 17.04 -7.98 0.89
C GLY A 256 17.09 -9.50 1.13
N GLN A 257 16.63 -10.02 2.28
CA GLN A 257 16.69 -11.43 2.66
C GLN A 257 15.38 -11.83 3.33
N ARG A 258 14.32 -11.86 2.56
CA ARG A 258 12.98 -12.26 3.00
C ARG A 258 12.63 -13.64 2.45
N GLU A 259 11.50 -14.17 2.87
CA GLU A 259 10.96 -15.46 2.44
C GLU A 259 9.61 -15.26 1.75
N LEU A 260 9.19 -16.23 0.96
CA LEU A 260 7.84 -16.27 0.41
C LEU A 260 6.80 -16.27 1.54
N PRO A 261 5.60 -15.69 1.30
CA PRO A 261 4.54 -15.71 2.30
C PRO A 261 4.30 -17.10 2.89
N LEU A 262 4.22 -17.20 4.21
CA LEU A 262 4.03 -18.44 4.99
C LEU A 262 5.16 -19.48 4.88
N ALA A 263 6.35 -19.11 4.40
CA ALA A 263 7.46 -20.06 4.30
C ALA A 263 7.98 -20.50 5.69
N THR A 264 7.98 -19.62 6.64
CA THR A 264 8.51 -19.84 8.00
C THR A 264 7.45 -19.70 9.11
N GLY A 265 6.41 -18.92 8.87
CA GLY A 265 5.38 -18.59 9.86
C GLY A 265 5.85 -17.63 10.96
N VAL A 266 6.94 -16.89 10.74
CA VAL A 266 7.44 -15.88 11.68
C VAL A 266 6.54 -14.66 11.72
N ILE A 267 6.00 -14.24 10.58
CA ILE A 267 5.07 -13.12 10.47
C ILE A 267 3.63 -13.63 10.59
N ASP A 268 2.80 -12.96 11.40
CA ASP A 268 1.36 -13.25 11.52
C ASP A 268 0.60 -12.78 10.27
N THR A 269 0.81 -13.49 9.16
CA THR A 269 0.15 -13.21 7.89
C THR A 269 -1.38 -13.37 7.99
N ALA A 270 -1.87 -14.30 8.81
CA ALA A 270 -3.31 -14.51 8.99
C ALA A 270 -3.98 -13.32 9.69
N GLY A 271 -3.41 -12.85 10.80
CA GLY A 271 -3.89 -11.65 11.51
C GLY A 271 -3.87 -10.42 10.61
N PHE A 272 -2.79 -10.22 9.86
CA PHE A 272 -2.63 -9.12 8.90
C PHE A 272 -3.72 -9.14 7.81
N LEU A 273 -3.93 -10.28 7.14
CA LEU A 273 -4.92 -10.41 6.07
C LEU A 273 -6.37 -10.30 6.59
N ASN A 274 -6.66 -10.84 7.77
CA ASN A 274 -7.98 -10.70 8.39
C ASN A 274 -8.27 -9.25 8.80
N ALA A 275 -7.26 -8.47 9.22
CA ALA A 275 -7.43 -7.04 9.46
C ALA A 275 -7.75 -6.27 8.17
N LEU A 276 -7.06 -6.59 7.06
CA LEU A 276 -7.36 -6.01 5.75
C LEU A 276 -8.78 -6.39 5.26
N GLN A 277 -9.20 -7.63 5.46
CA GLN A 277 -10.58 -8.06 5.15
C GLN A 277 -11.60 -7.27 5.98
N ALA A 278 -11.34 -7.06 7.27
CA ALA A 278 -12.24 -6.33 8.17
C ALA A 278 -12.43 -4.86 7.78
N ILE A 279 -11.39 -4.20 7.23
CA ILE A 279 -11.50 -2.83 6.70
C ILE A 279 -12.04 -2.78 5.26
N GLY A 280 -12.37 -3.93 4.67
CA GLY A 280 -12.95 -4.05 3.33
C GLY A 280 -11.96 -3.80 2.20
N TYR A 281 -10.65 -4.04 2.42
CA TYR A 281 -9.64 -3.84 1.39
C TYR A 281 -9.92 -4.66 0.13
N ASP A 282 -9.87 -4.01 -1.04
CA ASP A 282 -10.22 -4.59 -2.33
C ASP A 282 -9.10 -4.49 -3.39
N GLY A 283 -7.93 -4.04 -2.97
CA GLY A 283 -6.77 -3.83 -3.84
C GLY A 283 -5.92 -5.08 -4.10
N PRO A 284 -4.77 -4.88 -4.79
CA PRO A 284 -3.84 -5.96 -5.08
C PRO A 284 -3.06 -6.41 -3.85
N VAL A 285 -2.80 -7.72 -3.79
CA VAL A 285 -1.90 -8.38 -2.83
C VAL A 285 -0.84 -9.10 -3.64
N ARG A 286 0.43 -8.72 -3.50
CA ARG A 286 1.55 -9.23 -4.29
C ARG A 286 2.63 -9.86 -3.42
N PRO A 287 3.47 -10.78 -3.94
CA PRO A 287 4.61 -11.33 -3.20
C PRO A 287 5.81 -10.37 -3.33
N GLU A 288 6.53 -10.14 -2.23
CA GLU A 288 7.78 -9.37 -2.27
C GLU A 288 8.89 -10.02 -1.42
N PRO A 289 9.31 -11.25 -1.76
CA PRO A 289 10.23 -12.02 -0.94
C PRO A 289 11.67 -11.53 -1.01
N PHE A 290 12.09 -10.83 -2.07
CA PHE A 290 13.52 -10.53 -2.34
C PHE A 290 14.44 -11.74 -2.09
N SER A 291 13.94 -12.93 -2.39
CA SER A 291 14.63 -14.19 -2.17
C SER A 291 15.58 -14.49 -3.31
N GLN A 292 16.88 -14.70 -3.00
CA GLN A 292 17.86 -15.11 -4.02
C GLN A 292 17.47 -16.42 -4.68
N ALA A 293 16.90 -17.35 -3.93
CA ALA A 293 16.46 -18.65 -4.46
C ALA A 293 15.34 -18.47 -5.49
N VAL A 294 14.33 -17.64 -5.20
CA VAL A 294 13.23 -17.35 -6.14
C VAL A 294 13.76 -16.59 -7.35
N ASN A 295 14.62 -15.59 -7.13
CA ASN A 295 15.19 -14.77 -8.21
C ASN A 295 16.12 -15.56 -9.17
N ALA A 296 16.61 -16.72 -8.76
CA ALA A 296 17.43 -17.62 -9.58
C ALA A 296 16.60 -18.61 -10.43
N MET A 297 15.28 -18.68 -10.21
CA MET A 297 14.37 -19.52 -10.98
C MET A 297 14.10 -18.91 -12.35
N ASP A 298 13.64 -19.73 -13.30
CA ASP A 298 13.06 -19.17 -14.53
C ASP A 298 11.70 -18.48 -14.25
N ASN A 299 11.20 -17.74 -15.25
CA ASN A 299 9.97 -16.97 -15.08
C ASN A 299 8.77 -17.82 -14.69
N ASP A 300 8.61 -19.02 -15.26
CA ASP A 300 7.48 -19.90 -14.98
C ASP A 300 7.57 -20.51 -13.58
N GLU A 301 8.75 -20.96 -13.17
CA GLU A 301 8.99 -21.50 -11.82
C GLU A 301 8.75 -20.43 -10.74
N ALA A 302 9.36 -19.23 -10.91
CA ALA A 302 9.18 -18.11 -9.97
C ALA A 302 7.72 -17.70 -9.84
N CYS A 303 7.00 -17.57 -10.95
CA CYS A 303 5.57 -17.28 -10.94
C CYS A 303 4.75 -18.38 -10.25
N ALA A 304 5.07 -19.66 -10.49
CA ALA A 304 4.34 -20.78 -9.92
C ALA A 304 4.46 -20.83 -8.39
N VAL A 305 5.70 -20.74 -7.86
CA VAL A 305 5.93 -20.82 -6.39
C VAL A 305 5.35 -19.61 -5.67
N ALA A 306 5.49 -18.41 -6.24
CA ALA A 306 4.96 -17.17 -5.67
C ALA A 306 3.43 -17.16 -5.68
N SER A 307 2.79 -17.58 -6.77
CA SER A 307 1.34 -17.73 -6.85
C SER A 307 0.80 -18.74 -5.83
N ALA A 308 1.45 -19.90 -5.71
CA ALA A 308 1.05 -20.92 -4.74
C ALA A 308 1.11 -20.38 -3.29
N ALA A 309 2.16 -19.63 -2.94
CA ALA A 309 2.29 -19.00 -1.63
C ALA A 309 1.17 -17.97 -1.37
N LEU A 310 0.85 -17.12 -2.36
CA LEU A 310 -0.24 -16.15 -2.25
C LEU A 310 -1.61 -16.83 -2.10
N HIS A 311 -1.91 -17.83 -2.91
CA HIS A 311 -3.16 -18.59 -2.79
C HIS A 311 -3.31 -19.23 -1.41
N LYS A 312 -2.22 -19.80 -0.86
CA LYS A 312 -2.21 -20.35 0.49
C LYS A 312 -2.47 -19.26 1.53
N ALA A 313 -1.82 -18.09 1.40
CA ALA A 313 -1.97 -16.97 2.34
C ALA A 313 -3.41 -16.43 2.34
N VAL A 314 -3.98 -16.12 1.18
CA VAL A 314 -5.36 -15.60 1.13
C VAL A 314 -6.41 -16.64 1.48
N GLY A 315 -6.08 -17.93 1.41
CA GLY A 315 -6.91 -19.03 1.91
C GLY A 315 -7.04 -19.08 3.43
N MET A 316 -6.24 -18.29 4.18
CA MET A 316 -6.33 -18.17 5.65
C MET A 316 -7.33 -17.10 6.11
N ILE A 317 -7.92 -16.35 5.19
CA ILE A 317 -8.95 -15.36 5.50
C ILE A 317 -10.23 -16.09 5.89
N GLY A 318 -10.72 -15.85 7.13
CA GLY A 318 -11.88 -16.49 7.73
C GLY A 318 -13.01 -15.51 8.04
#